data_d8267eed04e1f148bee2cd5955439012
#
_entry.id   d8267eed04e1f148bee2cd5955439012
#
_cell.length_a   1.000
_cell.length_b   1.000
_cell.length_c   1.000
_cell.angle_alpha   90.00
_cell.angle_beta   90.00
_cell.angle_gamma   90.00
#
_symmetry.space_group_name_H-M   'P 1'
#
loop_
_entity.id
_entity.type
_entity.pdbx_description
1 polymer ?
#
loop_
_entity_poly.entity_id
_entity_poly.type
_entity_poly.pdbx_seq_one_letter_code
_entity_poly.pdbx_strand_id
1 'polypeptide(L)' 'MNLKFKREDGNIISTVTPWFMPIYGTHETAVIKPDGEIRILEGYDTEKEALEGHKKYCNMSTEELENFRYIG' A
#
# COMPACT_ATOMS: atom_id res chain seq x y z
N MET A 1 13.32 -0.32 -1.65
CA MET A 1 12.24 0.42 -2.34
C MET A 1 11.45 1.23 -1.32
N ASN A 2 11.09 2.45 -1.67
CA ASN A 2 10.28 3.31 -0.83
C ASN A 2 9.52 4.28 -1.73
N LEU A 3 8.25 3.97 -2.01
CA LEU A 3 7.40 4.76 -2.88
C LEU A 3 6.21 5.29 -2.09
N LYS A 4 5.92 6.57 -2.24
CA LYS A 4 4.74 7.20 -1.63
C LYS A 4 4.02 8.06 -2.64
N PHE A 5 2.70 7.94 -2.65
CA PHE A 5 1.85 8.75 -3.52
C PHE A 5 0.63 9.24 -2.73
N LYS A 6 0.44 10.55 -2.69
CA LYS A 6 -0.73 11.14 -2.05
C LYS A 6 -1.86 11.25 -3.08
N ARG A 7 -2.96 10.55 -2.81
CA ARG A 7 -4.14 10.56 -3.66
C ARG A 7 -4.96 11.83 -3.43
N GLU A 8 -5.85 12.14 -4.38
CA GLU A 8 -6.75 13.29 -4.25
C GLU A 8 -7.73 13.16 -3.09
N ASP A 9 -8.07 11.93 -2.70
CA ASP A 9 -8.95 11.68 -1.57
C ASP A 9 -8.26 11.83 -0.20
N GLY A 10 -6.97 12.19 -0.20
CA GLY A 10 -6.22 12.37 1.03
C GLY A 10 -5.51 11.12 1.54
N ASN A 11 -5.80 9.96 0.98
CA ASN A 11 -5.09 8.74 1.31
C ASN A 11 -3.70 8.74 0.69
N ILE A 12 -2.72 8.18 1.39
CA ILE A 12 -1.35 8.04 0.88
C ILE A 12 -1.11 6.55 0.65
N ILE A 13 -0.65 6.19 -0.54
CA ILE A 13 -0.23 4.82 -0.86
C ILE A 13 1.27 4.73 -0.66
N SER A 14 1.69 3.85 0.24
CA SER A 14 3.10 3.67 0.60
C SER A 14 3.51 2.23 0.32
N THR A 15 4.47 2.04 -0.57
CA THR A 15 5.02 0.72 -0.89
C THR A 15 6.48 0.70 -0.48
N VAL A 16 6.84 -0.23 0.40
CA VAL A 16 8.17 -0.29 0.99
C VAL A 16 8.73 -1.70 0.96
N THR A 17 10.06 -1.78 0.99
CA THR A 17 10.78 -3.01 1.33
C THR A 17 11.21 -2.84 2.78
N PRO A 18 10.57 -3.53 3.74
CA PRO A 18 10.97 -3.43 5.13
C PRO A 18 12.42 -3.90 5.28
N TRP A 19 13.21 -3.19 6.06
CA TRP A 19 14.61 -3.55 6.29
C TRP A 19 14.77 -4.55 7.45
N PHE A 20 13.68 -4.82 8.16
CA PHE A 20 13.64 -5.83 9.20
C PHE A 20 12.44 -6.75 8.92
N MET A 21 12.34 -7.82 9.65
CA MET A 21 11.43 -8.96 9.45
C MET A 21 10.10 -8.63 8.74
N PRO A 22 9.98 -8.92 7.42
CA PRO A 22 8.72 -8.69 6.71
C PRO A 22 7.67 -9.73 7.14
N ILE A 23 6.42 -9.29 7.29
CA ILE A 23 5.31 -10.14 7.73
C ILE A 23 4.50 -10.62 6.52
N TYR A 24 4.30 -9.76 5.54
CA TYR A 24 3.41 -10.01 4.40
C TYR A 24 4.17 -10.10 3.08
N GLY A 25 5.37 -10.69 3.09
CA GLY A 25 6.24 -10.79 1.93
C GLY A 25 7.43 -9.86 2.05
N THR A 26 8.31 -9.85 1.05
CA THR A 26 9.51 -9.03 1.03
C THR A 26 9.21 -7.54 0.87
N HIS A 27 8.13 -7.23 0.17
CA HIS A 27 7.65 -5.86 -0.08
C HIS A 27 6.20 -5.76 0.35
N GLU A 28 5.76 -4.58 0.76
CA GLU A 28 4.35 -4.40 1.12
C GLU A 28 3.84 -3.01 0.77
N THR A 29 2.54 -2.92 0.49
CA THR A 29 1.85 -1.67 0.25
C THR A 29 0.87 -1.42 1.39
N ALA A 30 0.93 -0.23 1.95
CA ALA A 30 0.02 0.24 2.98
C ALA A 30 -0.72 1.49 2.51
N VAL A 31 -1.90 1.71 3.07
CA VAL A 31 -2.58 2.98 2.96
C VAL A 31 -2.43 3.73 4.28
N ILE A 32 -2.08 5.01 4.18
CA ILE A 32 -2.06 5.92 5.33
C ILE A 32 -3.28 6.82 5.14
N LYS A 33 -4.26 6.67 6.01
CA LYS A 33 -5.52 7.41 5.91
C LYS A 33 -5.36 8.86 6.37
N PRO A 34 -6.29 9.76 5.99
CA PRO A 34 -6.21 11.16 6.40
C PRO A 34 -6.13 11.39 7.90
N ASP A 35 -6.68 10.47 8.71
CA ASP A 35 -6.63 10.54 10.17
C ASP A 35 -5.31 9.98 10.76
N GLY A 36 -4.41 9.49 9.89
CA GLY A 36 -3.13 8.90 10.31
C GLY A 36 -3.16 7.39 10.51
N GLU A 37 -4.31 6.75 10.39
CA GLU A 37 -4.39 5.29 10.48
C GLU A 37 -3.62 4.64 9.34
N ILE A 38 -2.83 3.61 9.65
CA ILE A 38 -2.04 2.87 8.66
C ILE A 38 -2.58 1.44 8.59
N ARG A 39 -2.93 0.99 7.37
CA ARG A 39 -3.42 -0.36 7.15
C ARG A 39 -2.66 -1.00 6.00
N ILE A 40 -2.34 -2.28 6.14
CA ILE A 40 -1.63 -3.02 5.09
C ILE A 40 -2.63 -3.55 4.07
N LEU A 41 -2.38 -3.24 2.81
CA LEU A 41 -3.24 -3.64 1.69
C LEU A 41 -2.81 -4.96 1.08
N GLU A 42 -1.51 -5.12 0.83
CA GLU A 42 -1.00 -6.28 0.12
C GLU A 42 0.51 -6.46 0.36
N GLY A 43 0.95 -7.72 0.37
CA GLY A 43 2.37 -8.06 0.40
C GLY A 43 2.79 -8.70 -0.92
N TYR A 44 4.09 -8.61 -1.24
CA TYR A 44 4.64 -9.12 -2.50
C TYR A 44 5.98 -9.79 -2.28
N ASP A 45 6.33 -10.74 -3.15
CA ASP A 45 7.61 -11.43 -3.10
C ASP A 45 8.67 -10.81 -4.01
N THR A 46 8.25 -10.03 -5.00
CA THR A 46 9.17 -9.40 -5.96
C THR A 46 8.91 -7.91 -6.08
N GLU A 47 9.96 -7.18 -6.46
CA GLU A 47 9.87 -5.74 -6.71
C GLU A 47 8.91 -5.42 -7.85
N LYS A 48 8.89 -6.26 -8.90
CA LYS A 48 7.99 -6.09 -10.03
C LYS A 48 6.52 -6.12 -9.58
N GLU A 49 6.17 -7.12 -8.76
CA GLU A 49 4.81 -7.23 -8.21
C GLU A 49 4.47 -6.03 -7.32
N ALA A 50 5.45 -5.56 -6.55
CA ALA A 50 5.27 -4.41 -5.67
C ALA A 50 5.00 -3.13 -6.46
N LEU A 51 5.70 -2.92 -7.57
CA LEU A 51 5.48 -1.78 -8.46
C LEU A 51 4.10 -1.81 -9.09
N GLU A 52 3.67 -2.99 -9.54
CA GLU A 52 2.34 -3.18 -10.13
C GLU A 52 1.24 -2.93 -9.08
N GLY A 53 1.42 -3.46 -7.89
CA GLY A 53 0.49 -3.25 -6.79
C GLY A 53 0.41 -1.80 -6.36
N HIS A 54 1.53 -1.11 -6.28
CA HIS A 54 1.58 0.30 -5.97
C HIS A 54 0.72 1.11 -6.95
N LYS A 55 0.90 0.89 -8.25
CA LYS A 55 0.11 1.56 -9.29
C LYS A 55 -1.38 1.26 -9.16
N LYS A 56 -1.71 0.00 -8.89
CA LYS A 56 -3.10 -0.42 -8.70
C LYS A 56 -3.80 0.39 -7.61
N TYR A 57 -3.17 0.51 -6.44
CA TYR A 57 -3.77 1.23 -5.32
C TYR A 57 -3.74 2.74 -5.51
N CYS A 58 -2.75 3.27 -6.21
CA CYS A 58 -2.73 4.70 -6.55
C CYS A 58 -3.91 5.08 -7.45
N ASN A 59 -4.36 4.17 -8.31
CA ASN A 59 -5.44 4.40 -9.28
C ASN A 59 -6.80 3.84 -8.88
N MET A 60 -6.87 3.14 -7.76
CA MET A 60 -8.12 2.56 -7.27
C MET A 60 -9.11 3.65 -6.89
N SER A 61 -10.40 3.43 -7.15
CA SER A 61 -11.41 4.41 -6.75
C SER A 61 -11.46 4.54 -5.22
N THR A 62 -11.91 5.68 -4.73
CA THR A 62 -12.05 5.92 -3.29
C THR A 62 -13.01 4.89 -2.67
N GLU A 63 -14.11 4.58 -3.36
CA GLU A 63 -15.09 3.60 -2.89
C GLU A 63 -14.47 2.21 -2.75
N GLU A 64 -13.72 1.76 -3.76
CA GLU A 64 -13.05 0.46 -3.70
C GLU A 64 -12.02 0.40 -2.57
N LEU A 65 -11.26 1.48 -2.40
CA LEU A 65 -10.25 1.54 -1.35
C LEU A 65 -10.89 1.54 0.04
N GLU A 66 -11.99 2.24 0.23
CA GLU A 66 -12.72 2.27 1.50
C GLU A 66 -13.34 0.93 1.86
N ASN A 67 -13.74 0.15 0.86
CA ASN A 67 -14.32 -1.17 1.05
C ASN A 67 -13.29 -2.30 1.00
N PHE A 68 -12.02 -1.96 0.87
CA PHE A 68 -10.96 -2.94 0.76
C PHE A 68 -10.76 -3.70 2.07
N ARG A 69 -10.54 -5.00 1.94
CA ARG A 69 -10.31 -5.86 3.09
C ARG A 69 -8.81 -5.91 3.42
N TYR A 70 -8.39 -5.13 4.40
CA TYR A 70 -6.99 -5.05 4.80
C TYR A 70 -6.47 -6.36 5.36
N ILE A 71 -5.19 -6.62 5.15
CA ILE A 71 -4.51 -7.80 5.72
C ILE A 71 -3.75 -7.47 7.00
N GLY A 72 -3.62 -6.22 7.30
CA GLY A 72 -2.90 -5.81 8.51
C GLY A 72 -3.19 -4.41 9.03
#